data_5afb5db9e9841ac84d9da348532d9f3f
#
_entry.id   5afb5db9e9841ac84d9da348532d9f3f
#
_cell.length_a   1.000
_cell.length_b   1.000
_cell.length_c   1.000
_cell.angle_alpha   90.00
_cell.angle_beta   90.00
_cell.angle_gamma   90.00
#
_symmetry.space_group_name_H-M   'P 1'
#
loop_
_entity.id
_entity.type
_entity.pdbx_description
1 polymer ?
#
loop_
_entity_poly.entity_id
_entity_poly.type
_entity_poly.pdbx_seq_one_letter_code
_entity_poly.pdbx_strand_id
1 'polypeptide(L)' 'MEPVTVFRTFNPAEAELVCSRLNAAGLHAEVVHGTAALAMEGYSMATGGILIQVPDSEASEARELVAAKDAE' A
#
# COMPACT_ATOMS: atom_id res chain seq x y z
N MET A 1 3.76 13.80 -8.60
CA MET A 1 2.81 13.19 -7.81
C MET A 1 3.47 12.31 -6.84
N GLU A 2 3.14 12.40 -5.59
CA GLU A 2 3.83 11.64 -4.58
C GLU A 2 3.05 10.42 -4.21
N PRO A 3 3.69 9.30 -4.02
CA PRO A 3 2.98 8.10 -3.61
C PRO A 3 2.51 8.21 -2.16
N VAL A 4 1.34 7.64 -1.92
CA VAL A 4 0.73 7.66 -0.61
C VAL A 4 0.50 6.22 -0.18
N THR A 5 0.87 5.90 1.05
CA THR A 5 0.66 4.56 1.57
C THR A 5 -0.80 4.41 1.98
N VAL A 6 -1.48 3.43 1.41
CA VAL A 6 -2.88 3.20 1.72
C VAL A 6 -3.10 1.89 2.46
N PHE A 7 -2.10 1.04 2.57
CA PHE A 7 -2.25 -0.23 3.27
C PHE A 7 -0.88 -0.75 3.66
N ARG A 8 -0.82 -1.44 4.78
CA ARG A 8 0.42 -2.03 5.24
C ARG A 8 0.14 -3.40 5.82
N THR A 9 1.01 -4.35 5.55
CA THR A 9 0.84 -5.69 6.07
C THR A 9 2.20 -6.33 6.20
N PHE A 10 2.30 -7.36 7.02
CA PHE A 10 3.51 -8.15 7.09
C PHE A 10 3.38 -9.42 6.28
N ASN A 11 2.25 -9.66 5.67
CA ASN A 11 2.01 -10.89 4.93
C ASN A 11 2.17 -10.60 3.43
N PRO A 12 3.19 -11.18 2.78
CA PRO A 12 3.40 -10.89 1.35
C PRO A 12 2.22 -11.30 0.47
N ALA A 13 1.55 -12.37 0.82
CA ALA A 13 0.41 -12.80 0.00
C ALA A 13 -0.72 -11.80 0.09
N GLU A 14 -0.92 -11.23 1.28
CA GLU A 14 -1.96 -10.23 1.43
C GLU A 14 -1.58 -8.96 0.67
N ALA A 15 -0.31 -8.59 0.72
CA ALA A 15 0.13 -7.41 0.00
C ALA A 15 -0.13 -7.56 -1.49
N GLU A 16 0.17 -8.74 -2.03
CA GLU A 16 -0.05 -8.94 -3.45
C GLU A 16 -1.54 -8.95 -3.78
N LEU A 17 -2.34 -9.49 -2.91
CA LEU A 17 -3.78 -9.52 -3.16
C LEU A 17 -4.34 -8.11 -3.19
N VAL A 18 -3.98 -7.28 -2.22
CA VAL A 18 -4.49 -5.93 -2.17
C VAL A 18 -3.98 -5.14 -3.37
N CYS A 19 -2.71 -5.29 -3.71
CA CYS A 19 -2.16 -4.59 -4.85
C CYS A 19 -2.88 -5.00 -6.13
N SER A 20 -3.16 -6.29 -6.29
CA SER A 20 -3.86 -6.74 -7.47
C SER A 20 -5.27 -6.18 -7.54
N ARG A 21 -5.95 -6.12 -6.40
CA ARG A 21 -7.29 -5.59 -6.40
C ARG A 21 -7.31 -4.12 -6.80
N LEU A 22 -6.35 -3.36 -6.30
CA LEU A 22 -6.30 -1.95 -6.64
C LEU A 22 -5.97 -1.75 -8.12
N ASN A 23 -5.04 -2.54 -8.63
CA ASN A 23 -4.71 -2.43 -10.04
C ASN A 23 -5.86 -2.87 -10.92
N ALA A 24 -6.61 -3.87 -10.49
CA ALA A 24 -7.77 -4.32 -11.26
C ALA A 24 -8.85 -3.24 -11.31
N ALA A 25 -8.87 -2.37 -10.33
CA ALA A 25 -9.83 -1.27 -10.31
C ALA A 25 -9.35 -0.07 -11.12
N GLY A 26 -8.21 -0.18 -11.77
CA GLY A 26 -7.72 0.93 -12.58
C GLY A 26 -6.75 1.84 -11.88
N LEU A 27 -6.35 1.51 -10.66
CA LEU A 27 -5.41 2.35 -9.95
C LEU A 27 -3.99 1.89 -10.23
N HIS A 28 -3.03 2.66 -9.78
CA HIS A 28 -1.63 2.35 -10.03
C HIS A 28 -0.95 2.01 -8.71
N ALA A 29 -1.28 0.86 -8.17
CA ALA A 29 -0.77 0.46 -6.87
C ALA A 29 0.59 -0.23 -7.01
N GLU A 30 1.47 0.02 -6.05
CA GLU A 30 2.78 -0.58 -6.03
C GLU A 30 3.06 -1.15 -4.67
N VAL A 31 3.82 -2.22 -4.63
CA VAL A 31 4.25 -2.83 -3.39
C VAL A 31 5.64 -2.29 -3.07
N VAL A 32 5.80 -1.74 -1.88
CA VAL A 32 7.08 -1.19 -1.44
C VAL A 32 7.47 -1.92 -0.18
N HIS A 33 8.67 -2.45 -0.15
CA HIS A 33 9.11 -3.17 1.03
C HIS A 33 9.58 -2.18 2.09
N GLY A 34 9.28 -2.50 3.32
CA GLY A 34 9.49 -1.59 4.41
C GLY A 34 10.88 -1.04 4.51
N THR A 35 11.87 -1.83 4.17
CA THR A 35 13.23 -1.36 4.27
C THR A 35 13.44 -0.12 3.43
N ALA A 36 12.96 -0.14 2.21
CA ALA A 36 13.13 1.02 1.34
C ALA A 36 12.31 2.19 1.87
N ALA A 37 11.11 1.92 2.32
CA ALA A 37 10.28 2.97 2.84
C ALA A 37 10.89 3.58 4.08
N LEU A 38 11.49 2.75 4.93
CA LEU A 38 12.11 3.26 6.12
C LEU A 38 13.24 4.19 5.78
N ALA A 39 14.04 3.84 4.83
CA ALA A 39 15.15 4.69 4.48
C ALA A 39 14.67 6.04 3.99
N MET A 40 13.60 6.06 3.24
CA MET A 40 13.14 7.30 2.71
C MET A 40 12.49 8.16 3.74
N GLU A 41 11.85 7.57 4.71
CA GLU A 41 11.14 8.34 5.66
C GLU A 41 11.83 8.48 6.95
N GLY A 42 12.95 7.92 7.09
CA GLY A 42 13.62 8.03 8.37
C GLY A 42 13.04 7.18 9.44
N TYR A 43 12.24 6.25 9.23
CA TYR A 43 11.62 5.52 10.21
C TYR A 43 12.46 4.60 10.74
N SER A 44 12.40 4.23 11.74
CA SER A 44 13.20 3.44 12.27
C SER A 44 12.80 2.18 12.31
N MET A 45 12.49 1.63 12.06
CA MET A 45 12.10 0.68 12.31
C MET A 45 11.93 -0.41 12.23
N ALA A 46 11.93 -0.74 12.70
CA ALA A 46 11.77 -1.90 12.97
C ALA A 46 10.79 -2.48 12.34
N THR A 47 10.01 -1.89 11.92
CA THR A 47 8.95 -2.46 11.58
C THR A 47 9.00 -2.99 10.33
N GLY A 48 9.57 -2.79 9.50
CA GLY A 48 9.58 -3.39 8.31
C GLY A 48 8.29 -3.51 7.70
N GLY A 49 7.71 -4.29 7.34
CA GLY A 49 6.41 -4.38 6.74
C GLY A 49 6.42 -4.12 5.26
N ILE A 50 5.31 -4.41 4.64
CA ILE A 50 5.14 -4.22 3.21
C ILE A 50 4.06 -3.17 3.03
N LEU A 51 4.35 -2.16 2.23
CA LEU A 51 3.44 -1.05 2.04
C LEU A 51 2.85 -1.10 0.65
N ILE A 52 1.59 -0.73 0.54
CA ILE A 52 0.94 -0.58 -0.75
C ILE A 52 0.74 0.90 -0.96
N GLN A 53 1.28 1.42 -2.05
CA GLN A 53 1.24 2.84 -2.31
C GLN A 53 0.58 3.11 -3.64
N VAL A 54 -0.11 4.23 -3.73
CA VAL A 54 -0.73 4.68 -4.97
C VAL A 54 -0.40 6.15 -5.14
N PRO A 55 -0.54 6.71 -6.33
CA PRO A 55 -0.37 8.14 -6.50
C PRO A 55 -1.36 8.91 -5.65
N ASP A 56 -0.97 10.10 -5.24
CA ASP A 56 -1.79 10.92 -4.39
C ASP A 56 -3.19 11.09 -4.95
N SER A 57 -3.32 11.26 -6.24
CA SER A 57 -4.63 11.48 -6.83
C SER A 57 -5.54 10.27 -6.73
N GLU A 58 -4.98 9.09 -6.43
CA GLU A 58 -5.79 7.89 -6.32
C GLU A 58 -5.96 7.44 -4.88
N ALA A 59 -5.40 8.16 -3.93
CA ALA A 59 -5.36 7.67 -2.56
C ALA A 59 -6.74 7.52 -1.97
N SER A 60 -7.64 8.44 -2.25
CA SER A 60 -8.96 8.38 -1.68
C SER A 60 -9.71 7.15 -2.15
N GLU A 61 -9.66 6.89 -3.44
CA GLU A 61 -10.34 5.73 -3.99
C GLU A 61 -9.69 4.44 -3.51
N ALA A 62 -8.38 4.44 -3.42
CA ALA A 62 -7.68 3.25 -2.95
C ALA A 62 -8.07 2.93 -1.52
N ARG A 63 -8.19 3.94 -0.68
CA ARG A 63 -8.58 3.69 0.70
C ARG A 63 -9.98 3.13 0.79
N GLU A 64 -10.87 3.56 -0.07
CA GLU A 64 -12.21 3.01 -0.06
C GLU A 64 -12.21 1.56 -0.45
N LEU A 65 -11.39 1.18 -1.41
CA LEU A 65 -11.33 -0.21 -1.83
C LEU A 65 -10.72 -1.09 -0.75
N VAL A 66 -9.71 -0.58 -0.07
CA VAL A 66 -9.09 -1.34 1.01
C VAL A 66 -10.08 -1.50 2.16
N ALA A 67 -10.85 -0.47 2.47
CA ALA A 67 -11.83 -0.55 3.53
C ALA A 67 -12.92 -1.54 3.18
N ALA A 68 -13.31 -1.62 1.93
CA ALA A 68 -14.32 -2.58 1.53
C ALA A 68 -13.82 -4.00 1.73
N LYS A 69 -12.53 -4.23 1.45
CA LYS A 69 -11.97 -5.54 1.68
C LYS A 69 -12.02 -5.89 3.15
N ASP A 70 -11.68 -4.93 3.99
CA ASP A 70 -11.68 -5.20 5.42
C ASP A 70 -13.07 -5.46 5.94
N ALA A 71 -14.07 -4.91 5.33
CA ALA A 71 -15.42 -5.08 5.83
C ALA A 71 -15.96 -6.47 5.57
N GLU A 72 -15.28 -7.22 4.74
CA GLU A 72 -15.72 -8.57 4.54
C GLU A 72 -15.24 -9.43 5.67
#